data_8675ccc6488930656791d17d96fd552a
#
_entry.id   8675ccc6488930656791d17d96fd552a
#
_cell.length_a   1.000
_cell.length_b   1.000
_cell.length_c   1.000
_cell.angle_alpha   90.00
_cell.angle_beta   90.00
_cell.angle_gamma   90.00
#
_symmetry.space_group_name_H-M   'P 1'
#
loop_
_entity.id
_entity.type
_entity.pdbx_description
1 polymer ?
#
loop_
_entity_poly.entity_id
_entity_poly.type
_entity_poly.pdbx_seq_one_letter_code
_entity_poly.pdbx_strand_id
1 'polypeptide(L)'
;MMGDSKKQKRPIWKSILKWIGIFVFALIVAAILFVCVVRGVTYFSNHIDTPNGVDEGIYVTLGGQKQYLLIRGEDTSNPVMVWLHGGPSSPDAFANYTFQKHLVDEYTVVNWDQRGCGRTYYRNKDTDSNNETASFEQAQTDLDELVDYLTDRFNTDKVIIVGHSYGTMLGSKYTLEHSDKVAAYIGVGQFVGMESEGYSYEDALKKAKANGDDTTAMEKAYKEFSENPNLVNMRNLRVHVSKYHPVPREANTIWSGVASPYMGLNDLRWFIKQLGSFEDFINLNQHLFDYIMVADVREYGLEYQVPVGFISGSEDWITPVKYSEDYYNAVSAPKKDIALIDGCGHSPHYDSPKEFCDELKGMLEKFLH
;
A
#
# COMPACT_ATOMS: atom_id res chain seq x y z
N MET A 1 17.36 21.62 76.21
CA MET A 1 16.84 22.34 74.99
C MET A 1 16.61 21.33 73.89
N MET A 2 15.36 20.90 73.75
CA MET A 2 15.00 19.99 72.62
C MET A 2 14.62 20.83 71.46
N GLY A 3 15.39 20.72 70.36
CA GLY A 3 15.12 21.43 69.08
C GLY A 3 13.97 20.81 68.38
N ASP A 4 12.90 21.58 68.21
CA ASP A 4 11.68 21.23 67.48
C ASP A 4 11.99 21.28 65.99
N SER A 5 12.20 20.11 65.35
CA SER A 5 12.45 20.01 63.92
C SER A 5 11.10 20.22 63.19
N LYS A 6 10.81 21.44 62.80
CA LYS A 6 9.68 21.76 61.90
C LYS A 6 9.79 20.98 60.59
N LYS A 7 9.04 19.88 60.44
CA LYS A 7 8.85 19.19 59.17
C LYS A 7 8.30 20.19 58.16
N GLN A 8 9.10 20.59 57.18
CA GLN A 8 8.73 21.48 56.08
C GLN A 8 7.62 20.80 55.29
N LYS A 9 6.39 21.33 55.32
CA LYS A 9 5.26 20.79 54.59
C LYS A 9 5.58 20.87 53.07
N ARG A 10 5.58 19.72 52.38
CA ARG A 10 5.75 19.69 50.91
C ARG A 10 4.65 20.53 50.27
N PRO A 11 4.97 21.43 49.34
CA PRO A 11 3.97 22.29 48.70
C PRO A 11 2.93 21.43 47.93
N ILE A 12 1.65 21.75 48.11
CA ILE A 12 0.47 21.01 47.59
C ILE A 12 0.58 20.74 46.11
N TRP A 13 1.11 21.69 45.33
CA TRP A 13 1.27 21.55 43.88
C TRP A 13 2.20 20.37 43.49
N LYS A 14 3.22 20.02 44.27
CA LYS A 14 4.08 18.85 44.03
C LYS A 14 3.30 17.53 44.19
N SER A 15 2.34 17.51 45.12
CA SER A 15 1.47 16.35 45.25
C SER A 15 0.47 16.24 44.12
N ILE A 16 -0.07 17.36 43.66
CA ILE A 16 -0.97 17.40 42.49
C ILE A 16 -0.23 16.91 41.23
N LEU A 17 0.97 17.42 40.94
CA LEU A 17 1.78 16.98 39.79
C LEU A 17 2.12 15.48 39.85
N LYS A 18 2.42 14.98 41.08
CA LYS A 18 2.67 13.54 41.27
C LYS A 18 1.44 12.69 40.88
N TRP A 19 0.25 13.09 41.33
CA TRP A 19 -0.98 12.35 41.04
C TRP A 19 -1.36 12.46 39.54
N ILE A 20 -1.17 13.63 38.92
CA ILE A 20 -1.31 13.77 37.45
C ILE A 20 -0.35 12.83 36.73
N GLY A 21 0.93 12.78 37.13
CA GLY A 21 1.92 11.87 36.56
C GLY A 21 1.54 10.39 36.71
N ILE A 22 1.06 9.98 37.87
CA ILE A 22 0.57 8.61 38.11
C ILE A 22 -0.65 8.32 37.23
N PHE A 23 -1.59 9.24 37.14
CA PHE A 23 -2.79 9.08 36.30
C PHE A 23 -2.45 8.94 34.82
N VAL A 24 -1.58 9.83 34.30
CA VAL A 24 -1.11 9.75 32.90
C VAL A 24 -0.37 8.44 32.65
N PHE A 25 0.50 8.03 33.58
CA PHE A 25 1.20 6.75 33.48
C PHE A 25 0.22 5.56 33.46
N ALA A 26 -0.80 5.57 34.32
CA ALA A 26 -1.84 4.53 34.34
C ALA A 26 -2.63 4.48 33.02
N LEU A 27 -2.95 5.64 32.43
CA LEU A 27 -3.60 5.71 31.12
C LEU A 27 -2.72 5.13 29.99
N ILE A 28 -1.42 5.44 30.01
CA ILE A 28 -0.47 4.88 29.02
C ILE A 28 -0.39 3.35 29.16
N VAL A 29 -0.27 2.85 30.40
CA VAL A 29 -0.25 1.39 30.64
C VAL A 29 -1.56 0.74 30.19
N ALA A 30 -2.71 1.35 30.48
CA ALA A 30 -4.00 0.83 30.04
C ALA A 30 -4.13 0.81 28.51
N ALA A 31 -3.65 1.85 27.83
CA ALA A 31 -3.64 1.90 26.35
C ALA A 31 -2.73 0.82 25.75
N ILE A 32 -1.54 0.61 26.32
CA ILE A 32 -0.61 -0.47 25.88
C ILE A 32 -1.27 -1.84 26.08
N LEU A 33 -1.85 -2.09 27.23
CA LEU A 33 -2.55 -3.36 27.50
C LEU A 33 -3.72 -3.58 26.56
N PHE A 34 -4.49 -2.54 26.27
CA PHE A 34 -5.58 -2.59 25.31
C PHE A 34 -5.07 -2.98 23.91
N VAL A 35 -4.02 -2.34 23.42
CA VAL A 35 -3.40 -2.67 22.13
C VAL A 35 -2.88 -4.12 22.13
N CYS A 36 -2.23 -4.57 23.20
CA CYS A 36 -1.76 -5.95 23.33
C CYS A 36 -2.92 -6.96 23.25
N VAL A 37 -4.03 -6.68 23.94
CA VAL A 37 -5.23 -7.55 23.90
C VAL A 37 -5.82 -7.58 22.50
N VAL A 38 -6.02 -6.41 21.86
CA VAL A 38 -6.57 -6.33 20.50
C VAL A 38 -5.69 -7.09 19.52
N ARG A 39 -4.36 -6.89 19.57
CA ARG A 39 -3.40 -7.62 18.70
C ARG A 39 -3.44 -9.12 18.95
N GLY A 40 -3.55 -9.53 20.22
CA GLY A 40 -3.70 -10.95 20.57
C GLY A 40 -4.96 -11.55 19.97
N VAL A 41 -6.11 -10.89 20.11
CA VAL A 41 -7.38 -11.33 19.50
C VAL A 41 -7.25 -11.40 17.97
N THR A 42 -6.69 -10.35 17.33
CA THR A 42 -6.50 -10.32 15.89
C THR A 42 -5.54 -11.43 15.43
N TYR A 43 -4.47 -11.70 16.18
CA TYR A 43 -3.55 -12.80 15.89
C TYR A 43 -4.28 -14.15 15.87
N PHE A 44 -4.97 -14.49 16.95
CA PHE A 44 -5.70 -15.79 17.04
C PHE A 44 -6.84 -15.92 16.01
N SER A 45 -7.37 -14.80 15.53
CA SER A 45 -8.44 -14.81 14.50
C SER A 45 -7.91 -14.88 13.07
N ASN A 46 -6.61 -14.63 12.84
CA ASN A 46 -6.02 -14.55 11.51
C ASN A 46 -4.79 -15.44 11.32
N HIS A 47 -4.24 -16.00 12.40
CA HIS A 47 -3.08 -16.87 12.34
C HIS A 47 -3.44 -18.18 11.62
N ILE A 48 -2.56 -18.60 10.73
CA ILE A 48 -2.71 -19.83 9.96
C ILE A 48 -1.91 -20.93 10.68
N ASP A 49 -2.61 -21.98 11.09
CA ASP A 49 -2.03 -23.14 11.80
C ASP A 49 -2.53 -24.46 11.16
N THR A 50 -2.45 -24.51 9.83
CA THR A 50 -2.76 -25.72 9.08
C THR A 50 -1.47 -26.53 8.83
N PRO A 51 -1.53 -27.88 8.71
CA PRO A 51 -0.34 -28.72 8.56
C PRO A 51 0.56 -28.36 7.37
N ASN A 52 -0.04 -27.88 6.27
CA ASN A 52 0.67 -27.46 5.07
C ASN A 52 0.70 -25.93 4.90
N GLY A 53 0.27 -25.18 5.92
CA GLY A 53 0.16 -23.72 5.86
C GLY A 53 1.49 -23.00 6.07
N VAL A 54 1.46 -21.71 5.74
CA VAL A 54 2.55 -20.76 5.99
C VAL A 54 1.98 -19.45 6.52
N ASP A 55 2.56 -18.91 7.60
CA ASP A 55 2.25 -17.58 8.16
C ASP A 55 3.54 -17.01 8.76
N GLU A 56 4.39 -16.41 7.92
CA GLU A 56 5.73 -15.99 8.34
C GLU A 56 6.18 -14.69 7.71
N GLY A 57 6.96 -13.94 8.51
CA GLY A 57 7.69 -12.76 8.03
C GLY A 57 9.19 -13.07 7.93
N ILE A 58 9.75 -13.01 6.74
CA ILE A 58 11.15 -13.38 6.46
C ILE A 58 11.88 -12.28 5.70
N TYR A 59 13.21 -12.37 5.67
CA TYR A 59 14.08 -11.57 4.82
C TYR A 59 14.78 -12.45 3.79
N VAL A 60 14.58 -12.12 2.52
CA VAL A 60 15.24 -12.78 1.38
C VAL A 60 16.24 -11.82 0.75
N THR A 61 17.32 -12.31 0.18
CA THR A 61 18.26 -11.47 -0.57
C THR A 61 17.77 -11.33 -1.99
N LEU A 62 17.43 -10.10 -2.40
CA LEU A 62 16.98 -9.75 -3.76
C LEU A 62 17.80 -8.52 -4.20
N GLY A 63 18.40 -8.57 -5.40
CA GLY A 63 19.26 -7.50 -5.89
C GLY A 63 20.37 -7.09 -4.92
N GLY A 64 20.92 -8.04 -4.16
CA GLY A 64 21.96 -7.80 -3.16
C GLY A 64 21.51 -7.17 -1.84
N GLN A 65 20.23 -6.89 -1.65
CA GLN A 65 19.66 -6.37 -0.39
C GLN A 65 18.75 -7.39 0.30
N LYS A 66 18.69 -7.34 1.63
CA LYS A 66 17.75 -8.15 2.44
C LYS A 66 16.36 -7.50 2.41
N GLN A 67 15.44 -8.05 1.63
CA GLN A 67 14.09 -7.53 1.49
C GLN A 67 13.07 -8.35 2.28
N TYR A 68 12.10 -7.68 2.88
CA TYR A 68 11.12 -8.31 3.76
C TYR A 68 9.93 -8.85 2.95
N LEU A 69 9.55 -10.08 3.27
CA LEU A 69 8.34 -10.74 2.78
C LEU A 69 7.46 -11.13 3.97
N LEU A 70 6.14 -10.93 3.83
CA LEU A 70 5.13 -11.56 4.67
C LEU A 70 4.37 -12.57 3.80
N ILE A 71 4.49 -13.85 4.11
CA ILE A 71 3.94 -14.97 3.32
C ILE A 71 2.85 -15.63 4.13
N ARG A 72 1.65 -15.78 3.53
CA ARG A 72 0.49 -16.35 4.20
C ARG A 72 -0.32 -17.23 3.25
N GLY A 73 -0.67 -18.44 3.69
CA GLY A 73 -1.50 -19.38 2.93
C GLY A 73 -1.83 -20.62 3.77
N GLU A 74 -3.05 -21.13 3.68
CA GLU A 74 -3.47 -22.32 4.43
C GLU A 74 -2.92 -23.62 3.87
N ASP A 75 -2.53 -23.62 2.59
CA ASP A 75 -1.84 -24.72 1.92
C ASP A 75 -0.80 -24.16 0.95
N THR A 76 0.47 -24.52 1.13
CA THR A 76 1.59 -24.10 0.27
C THR A 76 1.57 -24.71 -1.13
N SER A 77 0.67 -25.65 -1.42
CA SER A 77 0.41 -26.17 -2.76
C SER A 77 -0.56 -25.28 -3.56
N ASN A 78 -1.21 -24.33 -2.93
CA ASN A 78 -2.08 -23.36 -3.60
C ASN A 78 -1.29 -22.42 -4.52
N PRO A 79 -1.92 -21.86 -5.57
CA PRO A 79 -1.26 -20.87 -6.43
C PRO A 79 -0.65 -19.72 -5.63
N VAL A 80 0.57 -19.33 -6.00
CA VAL A 80 1.30 -18.24 -5.34
C VAL A 80 0.88 -16.90 -5.94
N MET A 81 0.47 -15.98 -5.10
CA MET A 81 0.04 -14.62 -5.45
C MET A 81 1.00 -13.59 -4.85
N VAL A 82 1.63 -12.77 -5.68
CA VAL A 82 2.51 -11.68 -5.26
C VAL A 82 1.73 -10.38 -5.24
N TRP A 83 1.61 -9.77 -4.07
CA TRP A 83 1.01 -8.46 -3.88
C TRP A 83 2.06 -7.36 -3.95
N LEU A 84 1.94 -6.48 -4.95
CA LEU A 84 2.80 -5.32 -5.17
C LEU A 84 2.11 -4.07 -4.64
N HIS A 85 2.62 -3.52 -3.54
CA HIS A 85 2.03 -2.34 -2.90
C HIS A 85 2.18 -1.06 -3.72
N GLY A 86 1.35 -0.08 -3.41
CA GLY A 86 1.33 1.24 -4.02
C GLY A 86 2.36 2.23 -3.45
N GLY A 87 2.13 3.49 -3.72
CA GLY A 87 2.95 4.61 -3.30
C GLY A 87 3.51 5.39 -4.49
N PRO A 88 4.80 5.28 -4.85
CA PRO A 88 5.83 4.34 -4.38
C PRO A 88 6.15 4.45 -2.89
N SER A 89 6.84 3.44 -2.37
CA SER A 89 7.34 3.41 -0.98
C SER A 89 6.29 3.41 0.13
N SER A 90 5.09 2.87 -0.14
CA SER A 90 4.01 2.73 0.84
C SER A 90 3.70 1.26 1.14
N PRO A 91 4.59 0.53 1.86
CA PRO A 91 4.38 -0.87 2.19
C PRO A 91 3.16 -1.04 3.08
N ASP A 92 2.36 -2.05 2.80
CA ASP A 92 1.06 -2.30 3.39
C ASP A 92 0.88 -3.70 4.01
N ALA A 93 1.92 -4.53 3.94
CA ALA A 93 1.91 -5.91 4.43
C ALA A 93 1.27 -6.07 5.82
N PHE A 94 1.51 -5.11 6.72
CA PHE A 94 0.98 -5.12 8.07
C PHE A 94 -0.55 -4.95 8.14
N ALA A 95 -1.19 -4.35 7.13
CA ALA A 95 -2.64 -4.08 7.09
C ALA A 95 -3.41 -5.09 6.22
N ASN A 96 -2.73 -5.77 5.31
CA ASN A 96 -3.35 -6.62 4.29
C ASN A 96 -4.06 -7.86 4.83
N TYR A 97 -3.80 -8.27 6.08
CA TYR A 97 -4.53 -9.36 6.73
C TYR A 97 -6.06 -9.11 6.74
N THR A 98 -6.49 -7.85 6.68
CA THR A 98 -7.90 -7.45 6.72
C THR A 98 -8.70 -7.97 5.54
N PHE A 99 -8.11 -8.01 4.35
CA PHE A 99 -8.73 -8.59 3.16
C PHE A 99 -8.16 -9.98 2.82
N GLN A 100 -6.87 -10.23 3.05
CA GLN A 100 -6.22 -11.49 2.67
C GLN A 100 -6.76 -12.71 3.42
N LYS A 101 -7.38 -12.54 4.59
CA LYS A 101 -8.12 -13.62 5.27
C LYS A 101 -9.23 -14.25 4.41
N HIS A 102 -9.63 -13.62 3.31
CA HIS A 102 -10.59 -14.14 2.34
C HIS A 102 -9.91 -14.76 1.11
N LEU A 103 -8.56 -14.82 1.09
CA LEU A 103 -7.76 -15.35 -0.02
C LEU A 103 -6.88 -16.52 0.40
N VAL A 104 -6.43 -16.56 1.66
CA VAL A 104 -5.40 -17.49 2.14
C VAL A 104 -5.84 -18.96 2.15
N ASP A 105 -7.13 -19.24 2.04
CA ASP A 105 -7.70 -20.57 1.86
C ASP A 105 -7.46 -21.16 0.45
N GLU A 106 -7.35 -20.29 -0.57
CA GLU A 106 -7.19 -20.70 -1.98
C GLU A 106 -5.85 -20.26 -2.59
N TYR A 107 -5.13 -19.34 -1.95
CA TYR A 107 -3.85 -18.79 -2.46
C TYR A 107 -2.80 -18.70 -1.36
N THR A 108 -1.54 -18.88 -1.74
CA THR A 108 -0.39 -18.45 -0.93
C THR A 108 -0.05 -17.01 -1.30
N VAL A 109 -0.40 -16.06 -0.43
CA VAL A 109 -0.24 -14.63 -0.68
C VAL A 109 1.08 -14.12 -0.12
N VAL A 110 1.88 -13.47 -0.96
CA VAL A 110 3.19 -12.91 -0.65
C VAL A 110 3.11 -11.40 -0.72
N ASN A 111 3.26 -10.73 0.41
CA ASN A 111 3.44 -9.29 0.50
C ASN A 111 4.93 -8.98 0.51
N TRP A 112 5.34 -8.02 -0.26
CA TRP A 112 6.73 -7.64 -0.39
C TRP A 112 6.93 -6.16 -0.02
N ASP A 113 7.71 -5.89 1.04
CA ASP A 113 8.23 -4.54 1.28
C ASP A 113 9.34 -4.29 0.27
N GLN A 114 9.03 -3.58 -0.79
CA GLN A 114 9.94 -3.29 -1.91
C GLN A 114 11.20 -2.55 -1.42
N ARG A 115 12.25 -2.56 -2.24
CA ARG A 115 13.48 -1.83 -1.98
C ARG A 115 13.19 -0.37 -1.59
N GLY A 116 13.92 0.12 -0.59
CA GLY A 116 13.86 1.51 -0.15
C GLY A 116 12.68 1.87 0.75
N CYS A 117 11.82 0.91 1.15
CA CYS A 117 10.70 1.22 2.04
C CYS A 117 10.55 0.22 3.21
N GLY A 118 9.75 0.60 4.20
CA GLY A 118 9.32 -0.25 5.29
C GLY A 118 10.45 -0.95 6.04
N ARG A 119 10.28 -2.23 6.28
CA ARG A 119 11.25 -3.08 6.96
C ARG A 119 12.50 -3.31 6.10
N THR A 120 12.35 -3.35 4.78
CA THR A 120 13.45 -3.47 3.84
C THR A 120 14.41 -2.31 3.98
N TYR A 121 13.93 -1.04 4.01
CA TYR A 121 14.76 0.12 4.24
C TYR A 121 15.56 0.03 5.54
N TYR A 122 14.87 -0.25 6.67
CA TYR A 122 15.56 -0.31 7.96
C TYR A 122 16.54 -1.47 8.08
N ARG A 123 16.34 -2.53 7.31
CA ARG A 123 17.28 -3.66 7.27
C ARG A 123 18.57 -3.33 6.53
N ASN A 124 18.51 -2.45 5.53
CA ASN A 124 19.64 -2.09 4.68
C ASN A 124 20.17 -0.66 4.92
N LYS A 125 19.65 0.04 5.92
CA LYS A 125 19.96 1.45 6.19
C LYS A 125 21.44 1.74 6.36
N ASP A 126 22.24 0.80 6.84
CA ASP A 126 23.68 0.98 7.06
C ASP A 126 24.46 0.91 5.75
N THR A 127 23.91 0.31 4.70
CA THR A 127 24.52 0.14 3.38
C THR A 127 23.93 1.04 2.30
N ASP A 128 22.67 1.46 2.46
CA ASP A 128 21.95 2.32 1.51
C ASP A 128 21.01 3.29 2.28
N SER A 129 21.62 4.18 3.06
CA SER A 129 20.90 5.10 3.95
C SER A 129 20.04 6.12 3.21
N ASN A 130 20.39 6.45 1.96
CA ASN A 130 19.77 7.46 1.14
C ASN A 130 18.87 6.87 0.02
N ASN A 131 18.67 5.54 0.02
CA ASN A 131 17.94 4.84 -1.04
C ASN A 131 18.47 5.10 -2.46
N GLU A 132 19.78 5.26 -2.61
CA GLU A 132 20.41 5.53 -3.90
C GLU A 132 20.18 4.42 -4.93
N THR A 133 19.94 3.18 -4.44
CA THR A 133 19.66 2.03 -5.29
C THR A 133 18.18 1.79 -5.55
N ALA A 134 17.27 2.58 -4.93
CA ALA A 134 15.82 2.42 -5.09
C ALA A 134 15.34 3.12 -6.36
N SER A 135 15.41 2.42 -7.49
CA SER A 135 14.86 2.85 -8.78
C SER A 135 13.79 1.88 -9.29
N PHE A 136 13.04 2.29 -10.29
CA PHE A 136 12.02 1.45 -10.92
C PHE A 136 12.64 0.24 -11.63
N GLU A 137 13.76 0.43 -12.32
CA GLU A 137 14.51 -0.62 -13.00
C GLU A 137 15.08 -1.65 -12.01
N GLN A 138 15.60 -1.16 -10.87
CA GLN A 138 16.07 -2.07 -9.84
C GLN A 138 14.92 -2.83 -9.19
N ALA A 139 13.74 -2.21 -9.03
CA ALA A 139 12.55 -2.89 -8.53
C ALA A 139 12.05 -3.99 -9.50
N GLN A 140 12.21 -3.81 -10.81
CA GLN A 140 11.95 -4.88 -11.81
C GLN A 140 12.90 -6.05 -11.63
N THR A 141 14.20 -5.78 -11.46
CA THR A 141 15.20 -6.82 -11.20
C THR A 141 14.94 -7.56 -9.89
N ASP A 142 14.61 -6.81 -8.83
CA ASP A 142 14.27 -7.40 -7.53
C ASP A 142 13.00 -8.26 -7.60
N LEU A 143 12.01 -7.87 -8.42
CA LEU A 143 10.79 -8.64 -8.64
C LEU A 143 11.07 -9.94 -9.39
N ASP A 144 11.96 -9.91 -10.38
CA ASP A 144 12.35 -11.12 -11.11
C ASP A 144 13.05 -12.13 -10.18
N GLU A 145 14.01 -11.68 -9.36
CA GLU A 145 14.64 -12.53 -8.35
C GLU A 145 13.64 -13.02 -7.27
N LEU A 146 12.63 -12.20 -6.93
CA LEU A 146 11.56 -12.61 -6.01
C LEU A 146 10.71 -13.73 -6.62
N VAL A 147 10.32 -13.60 -7.89
CA VAL A 147 9.52 -14.62 -8.58
C VAL A 147 10.33 -15.92 -8.68
N ASP A 148 11.61 -15.88 -9.06
CA ASP A 148 12.47 -17.06 -9.09
C ASP A 148 12.59 -17.72 -7.70
N TYR A 149 12.77 -16.95 -6.65
CA TYR A 149 12.77 -17.46 -5.27
C TYR A 149 11.45 -18.14 -4.90
N LEU A 150 10.31 -17.58 -5.31
CA LEU A 150 8.99 -18.12 -4.97
C LEU A 150 8.67 -19.38 -5.78
N THR A 151 9.01 -19.42 -7.06
CA THR A 151 8.82 -20.60 -7.91
C THR A 151 9.64 -21.78 -7.41
N ASP A 152 10.90 -21.54 -7.04
CA ASP A 152 11.75 -22.57 -6.42
C ASP A 152 11.20 -23.04 -5.06
N ARG A 153 10.80 -22.09 -4.21
CA ARG A 153 10.33 -22.39 -2.85
C ARG A 153 9.04 -23.19 -2.81
N PHE A 154 8.08 -22.83 -3.65
CA PHE A 154 6.74 -23.44 -3.68
C PHE A 154 6.59 -24.52 -4.78
N ASN A 155 7.67 -24.81 -5.51
CA ASN A 155 7.69 -25.77 -6.61
C ASN A 155 6.54 -25.53 -7.60
N THR A 156 6.43 -24.27 -8.06
CA THR A 156 5.45 -23.82 -9.06
C THR A 156 6.17 -23.20 -10.25
N ASP A 157 5.62 -23.30 -11.45
CA ASP A 157 6.23 -22.73 -12.65
C ASP A 157 5.92 -21.22 -12.80
N LYS A 158 4.80 -20.77 -12.25
CA LYS A 158 4.30 -19.41 -12.45
C LYS A 158 3.65 -18.84 -11.19
N VAL A 159 3.67 -17.52 -11.08
CA VAL A 159 2.98 -16.79 -10.00
C VAL A 159 1.87 -15.89 -10.56
N ILE A 160 0.90 -15.55 -9.73
CA ILE A 160 -0.09 -14.52 -10.00
C ILE A 160 0.50 -13.19 -9.52
N ILE A 161 0.47 -12.16 -10.36
CA ILE A 161 0.90 -10.80 -10.00
C ILE A 161 -0.34 -9.93 -9.75
N VAL A 162 -0.44 -9.35 -8.56
CA VAL A 162 -1.48 -8.38 -8.21
C VAL A 162 -0.81 -7.08 -7.80
N GLY A 163 -0.98 -6.03 -8.60
CA GLY A 163 -0.43 -4.71 -8.30
C GLY A 163 -1.51 -3.74 -7.83
N HIS A 164 -1.21 -2.89 -6.83
CA HIS A 164 -2.06 -1.78 -6.43
C HIS A 164 -1.39 -0.44 -6.76
N SER A 165 -2.11 0.48 -7.44
CA SER A 165 -1.61 1.83 -7.71
C SER A 165 -0.23 1.82 -8.40
N TYR A 166 0.83 2.40 -7.82
CA TYR A 166 2.21 2.28 -8.31
C TYR A 166 2.62 0.81 -8.57
N GLY A 167 2.17 -0.13 -7.74
CA GLY A 167 2.44 -1.56 -7.94
C GLY A 167 1.88 -2.09 -9.27
N THR A 168 0.89 -1.42 -9.88
CA THR A 168 0.38 -1.79 -11.21
C THR A 168 1.36 -1.46 -12.32
N MET A 169 2.16 -0.40 -12.18
CA MET A 169 3.23 -0.08 -13.12
C MET A 169 4.29 -1.17 -13.12
N LEU A 170 4.70 -1.58 -11.91
CA LEU A 170 5.69 -2.64 -11.72
C LEU A 170 5.17 -3.98 -12.26
N GLY A 171 3.93 -4.36 -11.90
CA GLY A 171 3.31 -5.61 -12.31
C GLY A 171 3.01 -5.69 -13.80
N SER A 172 2.51 -4.61 -14.43
CA SER A 172 2.22 -4.60 -15.86
C SER A 172 3.49 -4.74 -16.70
N LYS A 173 4.56 -3.97 -16.38
CA LYS A 173 5.84 -4.08 -17.10
C LYS A 173 6.45 -5.47 -16.92
N TYR A 174 6.51 -5.97 -15.69
CA TYR A 174 7.03 -7.31 -15.41
C TYR A 174 6.29 -8.40 -16.20
N THR A 175 4.96 -8.34 -16.19
CA THR A 175 4.13 -9.34 -16.90
C THR A 175 4.33 -9.32 -18.40
N LEU A 176 4.52 -8.13 -18.99
CA LEU A 176 4.82 -8.00 -20.43
C LEU A 176 6.18 -8.57 -20.80
N GLU A 177 7.18 -8.43 -19.94
CA GLU A 177 8.57 -8.86 -20.19
C GLU A 177 8.81 -10.34 -19.78
N HIS A 178 8.05 -10.88 -18.79
CA HIS A 178 8.25 -12.21 -18.19
C HIS A 178 6.96 -13.06 -18.18
N SER A 179 6.26 -13.12 -19.31
CA SER A 179 5.00 -13.85 -19.45
C SER A 179 5.13 -15.36 -19.22
N ASP A 180 6.32 -15.90 -19.35
CA ASP A 180 6.66 -17.29 -19.04
C ASP A 180 6.64 -17.60 -17.53
N LYS A 181 6.85 -16.60 -16.67
CA LYS A 181 6.85 -16.69 -15.20
C LYS A 181 5.51 -16.27 -14.55
N VAL A 182 4.58 -15.69 -15.32
CA VAL A 182 3.30 -15.15 -14.81
C VAL A 182 2.12 -15.99 -15.27
N ALA A 183 1.26 -16.36 -14.32
CA ALA A 183 0.01 -17.08 -14.61
C ALA A 183 -1.14 -16.14 -14.99
N ALA A 184 -1.24 -15.01 -14.30
CA ALA A 184 -2.19 -13.93 -14.56
C ALA A 184 -1.70 -12.62 -13.93
N TYR A 185 -2.11 -11.48 -14.49
CA TYR A 185 -1.88 -10.16 -13.93
C TYR A 185 -3.21 -9.50 -13.55
N ILE A 186 -3.28 -8.91 -12.35
CA ILE A 186 -4.42 -8.12 -11.88
C ILE A 186 -3.95 -6.73 -11.45
N GLY A 187 -4.47 -5.70 -12.10
CA GLY A 187 -4.26 -4.30 -11.71
C GLY A 187 -5.39 -3.79 -10.83
N VAL A 188 -5.08 -3.34 -9.61
CA VAL A 188 -6.02 -2.75 -8.65
C VAL A 188 -5.78 -1.25 -8.61
N GLY A 189 -6.78 -0.43 -8.98
CA GLY A 189 -6.58 1.01 -9.16
C GLY A 189 -5.43 1.24 -10.16
N GLN A 190 -5.62 0.75 -11.39
CA GLN A 190 -4.58 0.73 -12.43
C GLN A 190 -4.08 2.14 -12.74
N PHE A 191 -2.80 2.38 -12.49
CA PHE A 191 -2.13 3.58 -12.97
C PHE A 191 -1.91 3.48 -14.49
N VAL A 192 -2.20 4.56 -15.21
CA VAL A 192 -1.97 4.64 -16.67
C VAL A 192 -0.96 5.73 -16.99
N GLY A 193 -1.18 6.94 -16.52
CA GLY A 193 -0.30 8.08 -16.72
C GLY A 193 -0.74 9.27 -15.89
N MET A 194 0.10 10.31 -15.84
CA MET A 194 -0.12 11.50 -14.99
C MET A 194 -1.22 12.44 -15.53
N GLU A 195 -1.70 12.24 -16.74
CA GLU A 195 -2.85 12.97 -17.28
C GLU A 195 -4.15 12.75 -16.48
N SER A 196 -4.21 11.70 -15.69
CA SER A 196 -5.29 11.41 -14.73
C SER A 196 -5.52 12.56 -13.74
N GLU A 197 -4.46 13.28 -13.35
CA GLU A 197 -4.56 14.44 -12.45
C GLU A 197 -5.38 15.58 -13.06
N GLY A 198 -5.21 15.82 -14.37
CA GLY A 198 -6.00 16.81 -15.11
C GLY A 198 -7.47 16.46 -15.17
N TYR A 199 -7.79 15.18 -15.39
CA TYR A 199 -9.17 14.70 -15.40
C TYR A 199 -9.85 14.88 -14.03
N SER A 200 -9.20 14.49 -12.96
CA SER A 200 -9.73 14.64 -11.60
C SER A 200 -9.88 16.11 -11.19
N TYR A 201 -8.97 16.96 -11.64
CA TYR A 201 -9.09 18.42 -11.46
C TYR A 201 -10.31 18.99 -12.21
N GLU A 202 -10.52 18.62 -13.47
CA GLU A 202 -11.65 19.12 -14.27
C GLU A 202 -13.00 18.72 -13.65
N ASP A 203 -13.13 17.48 -13.17
CA ASP A 203 -14.33 17.03 -12.47
C ASP A 203 -14.55 17.79 -11.16
N ALA A 204 -13.52 17.97 -10.34
CA ALA A 204 -13.56 18.75 -9.11
C ALA A 204 -13.92 20.23 -9.38
N LEU A 205 -13.32 20.83 -10.41
CA LEU A 205 -13.61 22.22 -10.81
C LEU A 205 -15.06 22.41 -11.22
N LYS A 206 -15.61 21.45 -12.00
CA LYS A 206 -17.02 21.46 -12.40
C LYS A 206 -17.95 21.40 -11.18
N LYS A 207 -17.67 20.51 -10.22
CA LYS A 207 -18.43 20.37 -8.97
C LYS A 207 -18.33 21.64 -8.12
N ALA A 208 -17.13 22.22 -7.96
CA ALA A 208 -16.91 23.46 -7.22
C ALA A 208 -17.72 24.63 -7.81
N LYS A 209 -17.67 24.82 -9.13
CA LYS A 209 -18.43 25.86 -9.81
C LYS A 209 -19.93 25.67 -9.68
N ALA A 210 -20.42 24.44 -9.72
CA ALA A 210 -21.83 24.12 -9.53
C ALA A 210 -22.31 24.45 -8.10
N ASN A 211 -21.43 24.32 -7.10
CA ASN A 211 -21.69 24.70 -5.71
C ASN A 211 -21.58 26.21 -5.47
N GLY A 212 -21.00 26.99 -6.40
CA GLY A 212 -20.71 28.41 -6.19
C GLY A 212 -19.47 28.67 -5.32
N ASP A 213 -18.58 27.70 -5.20
CA ASP A 213 -17.36 27.80 -4.40
C ASP A 213 -16.28 28.65 -5.12
N ASP A 214 -15.39 29.28 -4.34
CA ASP A 214 -14.19 29.94 -4.88
C ASP A 214 -13.17 28.90 -5.38
N THR A 215 -12.89 28.92 -6.68
CA THR A 215 -11.98 27.97 -7.36
C THR A 215 -10.55 28.49 -7.52
N THR A 216 -10.28 29.74 -7.12
CA THR A 216 -9.01 30.44 -7.39
C THR A 216 -7.78 29.64 -6.91
N ALA A 217 -7.84 29.08 -5.70
CA ALA A 217 -6.72 28.30 -5.14
C ALA A 217 -6.50 26.97 -5.88
N MET A 218 -7.58 26.29 -6.29
CA MET A 218 -7.51 25.03 -7.02
C MET A 218 -6.99 25.26 -8.46
N GLU A 219 -7.48 26.31 -9.14
CA GLU A 219 -7.02 26.68 -10.49
C GLU A 219 -5.53 27.09 -10.47
N LYS A 220 -5.09 27.80 -9.42
CA LYS A 220 -3.68 28.13 -9.22
C LYS A 220 -2.83 26.88 -9.01
N ALA A 221 -3.26 25.95 -8.15
CA ALA A 221 -2.54 24.70 -7.88
C ALA A 221 -2.42 23.84 -9.13
N TYR A 222 -3.47 23.76 -9.95
CA TYR A 222 -3.43 23.04 -11.22
C TYR A 222 -2.48 23.68 -12.21
N LYS A 223 -2.47 25.00 -12.32
CA LYS A 223 -1.52 25.73 -13.17
C LYS A 223 -0.07 25.45 -12.75
N GLU A 224 0.25 25.54 -11.45
CA GLU A 224 1.57 25.24 -10.92
C GLU A 224 2.00 23.80 -11.22
N PHE A 225 1.08 22.83 -11.07
CA PHE A 225 1.34 21.44 -11.42
C PHE A 225 1.57 21.26 -12.92
N SER A 226 0.75 21.86 -13.78
CA SER A 226 0.84 21.74 -15.25
C SER A 226 2.13 22.38 -15.80
N GLU A 227 2.59 23.49 -15.22
CA GLU A 227 3.82 24.17 -15.63
C GLU A 227 5.10 23.49 -15.10
N ASN A 228 5.01 22.83 -13.94
CA ASN A 228 6.12 22.13 -13.29
C ASN A 228 5.62 20.86 -12.59
N PRO A 229 5.40 19.77 -13.34
CA PRO A 229 4.94 18.50 -12.79
C PRO A 229 5.99 17.92 -11.82
N ASN A 230 5.61 17.87 -10.55
CA ASN A 230 6.39 17.23 -9.48
C ASN A 230 5.47 16.84 -8.33
N LEU A 231 5.96 15.99 -7.43
CA LEU A 231 5.15 15.44 -6.35
C LEU A 231 4.62 16.50 -5.37
N VAL A 232 5.34 17.59 -5.14
CA VAL A 232 4.91 18.68 -4.25
C VAL A 232 3.71 19.39 -4.86
N ASN A 233 3.79 19.77 -6.14
CA ASN A 233 2.71 20.43 -6.87
C ASN A 233 1.51 19.50 -7.05
N MET A 234 1.72 18.21 -7.34
CA MET A 234 0.67 17.20 -7.39
C MET A 234 -0.08 17.10 -6.05
N ARG A 235 0.67 16.99 -4.94
CA ARG A 235 0.05 16.95 -3.61
C ARG A 235 -0.75 18.21 -3.31
N ASN A 236 -0.22 19.39 -3.65
CA ASN A 236 -0.91 20.66 -3.46
C ASN A 236 -2.22 20.69 -4.25
N LEU A 237 -2.20 20.25 -5.51
CA LEU A 237 -3.41 20.12 -6.34
C LEU A 237 -4.42 19.15 -5.68
N ARG A 238 -3.99 17.97 -5.28
CA ARG A 238 -4.85 16.93 -4.66
C ARG A 238 -5.53 17.40 -3.36
N VAL A 239 -4.90 18.28 -2.57
CA VAL A 239 -5.52 18.88 -1.38
C VAL A 239 -6.78 19.68 -1.73
N HIS A 240 -6.81 20.33 -2.89
CA HIS A 240 -7.98 21.10 -3.34
C HIS A 240 -9.01 20.20 -4.03
N VAL A 241 -8.55 19.27 -4.88
CA VAL A 241 -9.37 18.36 -5.68
C VAL A 241 -10.15 17.38 -4.79
N SER A 242 -9.50 16.81 -3.76
CA SER A 242 -10.09 15.81 -2.86
C SER A 242 -11.38 16.27 -2.17
N LYS A 243 -11.59 17.58 -2.00
CA LYS A 243 -12.80 18.14 -1.36
C LYS A 243 -14.09 17.87 -2.16
N TYR A 244 -13.96 17.59 -3.44
CA TYR A 244 -15.08 17.44 -4.38
C TYR A 244 -15.29 15.97 -4.81
N HIS A 245 -14.47 15.07 -4.29
CA HIS A 245 -14.65 13.65 -4.51
C HIS A 245 -15.26 12.99 -3.27
N PRO A 246 -16.09 11.97 -3.45
CA PRO A 246 -16.67 11.22 -2.33
C PRO A 246 -15.58 10.64 -1.44
N VAL A 247 -15.84 10.62 -0.14
CA VAL A 247 -15.05 9.82 0.78
C VAL A 247 -15.50 8.37 0.57
N PRO A 248 -14.59 7.45 0.19
CA PRO A 248 -14.96 6.06 -0.02
C PRO A 248 -15.47 5.42 1.27
N ARG A 249 -16.03 4.22 1.17
CA ARG A 249 -16.36 3.39 2.34
C ARG A 249 -15.12 3.33 3.22
N GLU A 250 -15.22 3.84 4.43
CA GLU A 250 -14.05 4.09 5.26
C GLU A 250 -13.39 2.80 5.73
N ALA A 251 -12.31 2.43 5.08
CA ALA A 251 -11.35 1.54 5.71
C ALA A 251 -10.56 2.32 6.75
N ASN A 252 -10.72 1.98 8.01
CA ASN A 252 -9.89 2.54 9.06
C ASN A 252 -8.50 1.90 9.04
N THR A 253 -7.67 2.29 8.08
CA THR A 253 -6.31 1.75 7.87
C THR A 253 -5.40 2.00 9.07
N ILE A 254 -5.60 3.10 9.82
CA ILE A 254 -4.88 3.37 11.07
C ILE A 254 -5.24 2.31 12.11
N TRP A 255 -6.53 2.02 12.28
CA TRP A 255 -6.97 0.98 13.20
C TRP A 255 -6.48 -0.41 12.76
N SER A 256 -6.51 -0.71 11.46
CA SER A 256 -5.96 -1.96 10.92
C SER A 256 -4.48 -2.12 11.30
N GLY A 257 -3.68 -1.05 11.22
CA GLY A 257 -2.29 -1.06 11.68
C GLY A 257 -2.15 -1.26 13.19
N VAL A 258 -2.92 -0.51 14.00
CA VAL A 258 -2.88 -0.64 15.49
C VAL A 258 -3.25 -2.04 15.94
N ALA A 259 -4.29 -2.63 15.34
CA ALA A 259 -4.78 -3.98 15.66
C ALA A 259 -3.95 -5.11 15.04
N SER A 260 -3.07 -4.80 14.09
CA SER A 260 -2.33 -5.79 13.32
C SER A 260 -1.34 -6.59 14.17
N PRO A 261 -1.39 -7.93 14.13
CA PRO A 261 -0.36 -8.76 14.71
C PRO A 261 0.95 -8.72 13.91
N TYR A 262 0.87 -8.30 12.64
CA TYR A 262 2.01 -8.24 11.71
C TYR A 262 2.76 -6.90 11.74
N MET A 263 2.20 -5.85 12.37
CA MET A 263 2.85 -4.54 12.47
C MET A 263 4.00 -4.57 13.49
N GLY A 264 5.22 -4.37 13.01
CA GLY A 264 6.42 -4.26 13.84
C GLY A 264 6.88 -2.82 14.07
N LEU A 265 7.96 -2.67 14.81
CA LEU A 265 8.53 -1.35 15.15
C LEU A 265 9.01 -0.59 13.90
N ASN A 266 9.56 -1.28 12.90
CA ASN A 266 10.06 -0.64 11.69
C ASN A 266 8.93 -0.15 10.78
N ASP A 267 7.75 -0.81 10.76
CA ASP A 267 6.56 -0.31 10.07
C ASP A 267 6.09 1.00 10.71
N LEU A 268 6.01 1.04 12.03
CA LEU A 268 5.65 2.25 12.76
C LEU A 268 6.64 3.39 12.50
N ARG A 269 7.96 3.10 12.51
CA ARG A 269 9.00 4.10 12.22
C ARG A 269 8.89 4.62 10.79
N TRP A 270 8.57 3.74 9.82
CA TRP A 270 8.37 4.13 8.44
C TRP A 270 7.13 5.01 8.28
N PHE A 271 6.02 4.63 8.90
CA PHE A 271 4.79 5.42 8.92
C PHE A 271 5.02 6.83 9.51
N ILE A 272 5.74 6.91 10.66
CA ILE A 272 6.13 8.21 11.24
C ILE A 272 7.00 9.02 10.27
N LYS A 273 7.89 8.37 9.52
CA LYS A 273 8.73 9.03 8.50
C LYS A 273 7.89 9.58 7.35
N GLN A 274 6.89 8.85 6.87
CA GLN A 274 5.95 9.32 5.84
C GLN A 274 5.10 10.52 6.31
N LEU A 275 4.67 10.53 7.58
CA LEU A 275 3.91 11.62 8.18
C LEU A 275 4.76 12.83 8.59
N GLY A 276 6.06 12.68 8.64
CA GLY A 276 7.01 13.71 9.05
C GLY A 276 7.23 14.78 7.97
N SER A 277 8.50 15.10 7.70
CA SER A 277 8.83 16.01 6.60
C SER A 277 8.54 15.32 5.26
N PHE A 278 7.55 15.83 4.54
CA PHE A 278 7.19 15.34 3.21
C PHE A 278 8.36 15.53 2.22
N GLU A 279 9.09 16.63 2.34
CA GLU A 279 10.28 16.91 1.52
C GLU A 279 11.39 15.87 1.77
N ASP A 280 11.68 15.55 3.04
CA ASP A 280 12.68 14.52 3.38
C ASP A 280 12.26 13.13 2.88
N PHE A 281 10.95 12.84 2.90
CA PHE A 281 10.42 11.57 2.38
C PHE A 281 10.54 11.49 0.86
N ILE A 282 10.25 12.59 0.14
CA ILE A 282 10.44 12.67 -1.32
C ILE A 282 11.92 12.51 -1.66
N ASN A 283 12.79 13.27 -1.02
CA ASN A 283 14.23 13.25 -1.29
C ASN A 283 14.82 11.86 -1.08
N LEU A 284 14.34 11.13 -0.06
CA LEU A 284 14.78 9.75 0.19
C LEU A 284 14.36 8.78 -0.92
N ASN A 285 13.26 9.04 -1.61
CA ASN A 285 12.67 8.16 -2.63
C ASN A 285 12.63 8.86 -4.02
N GLN A 286 13.50 9.84 -4.23
CA GLN A 286 13.48 10.74 -5.39
C GLN A 286 13.40 10.00 -6.72
N HIS A 287 14.24 8.97 -6.92
CA HIS A 287 14.28 8.23 -8.18
C HIS A 287 12.94 7.57 -8.53
N LEU A 288 12.23 7.04 -7.53
CA LEU A 288 10.91 6.42 -7.73
C LEU A 288 9.84 7.48 -8.03
N PHE A 289 9.91 8.64 -7.34
CA PHE A 289 8.96 9.71 -7.58
C PHE A 289 9.20 10.44 -8.90
N ASP A 290 10.44 10.63 -9.31
CA ASP A 290 10.75 11.18 -10.63
C ASP A 290 10.25 10.27 -11.75
N TYR A 291 10.41 8.96 -11.58
CA TYR A 291 9.92 7.98 -12.55
C TYR A 291 8.39 8.04 -12.72
N ILE A 292 7.61 8.02 -11.62
CA ILE A 292 6.14 8.02 -11.71
C ILE A 292 5.62 9.30 -12.39
N MET A 293 6.32 10.44 -12.24
CA MET A 293 5.91 11.72 -12.83
C MET A 293 5.96 11.74 -14.36
N VAL A 294 6.70 10.84 -14.97
CA VAL A 294 6.90 10.79 -16.43
C VAL A 294 6.43 9.48 -17.06
N ALA A 295 6.04 8.49 -16.24
CA ALA A 295 5.69 7.17 -16.70
C ALA A 295 4.32 7.14 -17.38
N ASP A 296 4.26 6.39 -18.47
CA ASP A 296 3.03 5.99 -19.15
C ASP A 296 3.08 4.47 -19.38
N VAL A 297 2.17 3.73 -18.74
CA VAL A 297 2.20 2.27 -18.84
C VAL A 297 1.87 1.73 -20.23
N ARG A 298 1.27 2.55 -21.09
CA ARG A 298 1.00 2.21 -22.48
C ARG A 298 2.28 2.06 -23.31
N GLU A 299 3.37 2.73 -22.87
CA GLU A 299 4.69 2.62 -23.50
C GLU A 299 5.41 1.30 -23.16
N TYR A 300 4.98 0.57 -22.11
CA TYR A 300 5.54 -0.76 -21.80
C TYR A 300 5.10 -1.82 -22.82
N GLY A 301 3.94 -1.61 -23.47
CA GLY A 301 3.31 -2.49 -24.41
C GLY A 301 1.85 -2.73 -24.10
N LEU A 302 1.10 -3.20 -25.09
CA LEU A 302 -0.34 -3.44 -24.98
C LEU A 302 -0.73 -4.89 -25.29
N GLU A 303 0.23 -5.77 -25.58
CA GLU A 303 0.00 -7.15 -26.02
C GLU A 303 0.45 -8.14 -24.93
N TYR A 304 -0.45 -8.44 -24.00
CA TYR A 304 -0.20 -9.42 -22.95
C TYR A 304 -0.31 -10.85 -23.47
N GLN A 305 0.63 -11.71 -23.07
CA GLN A 305 0.63 -13.13 -23.44
C GLN A 305 -0.05 -13.99 -22.36
N VAL A 306 -0.52 -13.38 -21.27
CA VAL A 306 -1.21 -14.01 -20.16
C VAL A 306 -2.54 -13.31 -19.88
N PRO A 307 -3.49 -13.95 -19.16
CA PRO A 307 -4.72 -13.28 -18.75
C PRO A 307 -4.47 -12.02 -17.91
N VAL A 308 -5.27 -10.98 -18.15
CA VAL A 308 -5.19 -9.72 -17.39
C VAL A 308 -6.56 -9.27 -16.88
N GLY A 309 -6.59 -8.79 -15.63
CA GLY A 309 -7.79 -8.23 -15.02
C GLY A 309 -7.54 -6.86 -14.41
N PHE A 310 -8.59 -6.06 -14.31
CA PHE A 310 -8.53 -4.75 -13.65
C PHE A 310 -9.67 -4.64 -12.65
N ILE A 311 -9.36 -4.18 -11.43
CA ILE A 311 -10.36 -3.94 -10.37
C ILE A 311 -10.20 -2.51 -9.89
N SER A 312 -11.26 -1.72 -9.96
CA SER A 312 -11.26 -0.32 -9.52
C SER A 312 -12.44 -0.05 -8.60
N GLY A 313 -12.28 0.88 -7.67
CA GLY A 313 -13.43 1.45 -6.97
C GLY A 313 -14.15 2.46 -7.87
N SER A 314 -15.49 2.48 -7.85
CA SER A 314 -16.29 3.37 -8.72
C SER A 314 -16.03 4.86 -8.46
N GLU A 315 -15.52 5.20 -7.26
CA GLU A 315 -15.22 6.55 -6.80
C GLU A 315 -13.70 6.85 -6.77
N ASP A 316 -12.90 6.05 -7.46
CA ASP A 316 -11.46 6.28 -7.56
C ASP A 316 -11.15 7.52 -8.40
N TRP A 317 -10.69 8.57 -7.72
CA TRP A 317 -10.25 9.81 -8.34
C TRP A 317 -8.72 9.95 -8.41
N ILE A 318 -7.97 9.03 -7.79
CA ILE A 318 -6.50 8.98 -7.84
C ILE A 318 -6.05 8.35 -9.17
N THR A 319 -6.64 7.20 -9.50
CA THR A 319 -6.51 6.54 -10.80
C THR A 319 -7.92 6.34 -11.37
N PRO A 320 -8.51 7.41 -11.96
CA PRO A 320 -9.92 7.42 -12.32
C PRO A 320 -10.31 6.25 -13.22
N VAL A 321 -11.47 5.66 -12.93
CA VAL A 321 -12.03 4.48 -13.61
C VAL A 321 -11.93 4.58 -15.14
N LYS A 322 -12.18 5.79 -15.69
CA LYS A 322 -12.06 6.05 -17.12
C LYS A 322 -10.72 5.60 -17.72
N TYR A 323 -9.61 5.86 -17.02
CA TYR A 323 -8.28 5.48 -17.52
C TYR A 323 -8.06 3.96 -17.44
N SER A 324 -8.58 3.31 -16.39
CA SER A 324 -8.56 1.85 -16.29
C SER A 324 -9.38 1.19 -17.40
N GLU A 325 -10.58 1.75 -17.72
CA GLU A 325 -11.42 1.30 -18.83
C GLU A 325 -10.76 1.54 -20.20
N ASP A 326 -10.20 2.72 -20.43
CA ASP A 326 -9.49 3.06 -21.67
C ASP A 326 -8.30 2.11 -21.87
N TYR A 327 -7.53 1.82 -20.81
CA TYR A 327 -6.41 0.87 -20.84
C TYR A 327 -6.90 -0.57 -21.08
N TYR A 328 -7.95 -1.01 -20.39
CA TYR A 328 -8.60 -2.31 -20.63
C TYR A 328 -9.03 -2.47 -22.09
N ASN A 329 -9.59 -1.42 -22.70
CA ASN A 329 -10.01 -1.46 -24.09
C ASN A 329 -8.81 -1.52 -25.06
N ALA A 330 -7.71 -0.87 -24.73
CA ALA A 330 -6.51 -0.80 -25.55
C ALA A 330 -5.67 -2.08 -25.52
N VAL A 331 -5.60 -2.78 -24.37
CA VAL A 331 -4.77 -3.99 -24.25
C VAL A 331 -5.42 -5.19 -24.93
N SER A 332 -4.58 -6.06 -25.49
CA SER A 332 -4.95 -7.41 -25.92
C SER A 332 -4.36 -8.45 -24.98
N ALA A 333 -5.11 -9.52 -24.71
CA ALA A 333 -4.71 -10.63 -23.85
C ALA A 333 -5.51 -11.89 -24.23
N PRO A 334 -5.02 -13.10 -23.89
CA PRO A 334 -5.76 -14.35 -24.10
C PRO A 334 -7.13 -14.38 -23.43
N LYS A 335 -7.21 -13.83 -22.23
CA LYS A 335 -8.45 -13.55 -21.48
C LYS A 335 -8.29 -12.18 -20.81
N LYS A 336 -9.35 -11.38 -20.74
CA LYS A 336 -9.34 -10.11 -20.00
C LYS A 336 -10.69 -9.84 -19.36
N ASP A 337 -10.67 -9.23 -18.19
CA ASP A 337 -11.88 -8.85 -17.42
C ASP A 337 -11.65 -7.52 -16.71
N ILE A 338 -12.73 -6.82 -16.37
CA ILE A 338 -12.71 -5.59 -15.59
C ILE A 338 -13.88 -5.57 -14.63
N ALA A 339 -13.65 -5.22 -13.36
CA ALA A 339 -14.66 -5.06 -12.33
C ALA A 339 -14.60 -3.69 -11.67
N LEU A 340 -15.78 -3.14 -11.36
CA LEU A 340 -15.94 -1.93 -10.59
C LEU A 340 -16.63 -2.26 -9.27
N ILE A 341 -16.04 -1.86 -8.15
CA ILE A 341 -16.63 -2.06 -6.82
C ILE A 341 -17.31 -0.75 -6.39
N ASP A 342 -18.62 -0.81 -6.28
CA ASP A 342 -19.46 0.37 -6.05
C ASP A 342 -19.18 1.07 -4.70
N GLY A 343 -19.09 2.41 -4.73
CA GLY A 343 -18.85 3.24 -3.56
C GLY A 343 -17.45 3.10 -2.95
N CYS A 344 -16.52 2.39 -3.61
CA CYS A 344 -15.13 2.28 -3.19
C CYS A 344 -14.24 3.30 -3.92
N GLY A 345 -13.20 3.78 -3.24
CA GLY A 345 -12.20 4.66 -3.80
C GLY A 345 -10.98 3.92 -4.33
N HIS A 346 -9.81 4.56 -4.19
CA HIS A 346 -8.53 4.06 -4.70
C HIS A 346 -8.05 2.73 -4.10
N SER A 347 -8.59 2.33 -2.95
CA SER A 347 -8.19 1.10 -2.25
C SER A 347 -9.40 0.18 -1.99
N PRO A 348 -10.04 -0.37 -3.05
CA PRO A 348 -11.24 -1.19 -2.90
C PRO A 348 -11.01 -2.44 -2.02
N HIS A 349 -9.79 -2.96 -1.95
CA HIS A 349 -9.39 -4.05 -1.07
C HIS A 349 -9.48 -3.71 0.43
N TYR A 350 -9.42 -2.42 0.78
CA TYR A 350 -9.69 -1.95 2.15
C TYR A 350 -11.12 -1.47 2.33
N ASP A 351 -11.69 -0.81 1.33
CA ASP A 351 -13.02 -0.20 1.42
C ASP A 351 -14.14 -1.27 1.45
N SER A 352 -14.00 -2.34 0.69
CA SER A 352 -14.91 -3.47 0.63
C SER A 352 -14.17 -4.82 0.52
N PRO A 353 -13.47 -5.27 1.61
CA PRO A 353 -12.53 -6.39 1.57
C PRO A 353 -13.10 -7.68 0.99
N LYS A 354 -14.32 -8.05 1.39
CA LYS A 354 -14.94 -9.29 0.93
C LYS A 354 -15.32 -9.21 -0.55
N GLU A 355 -16.01 -8.15 -0.96
CA GLU A 355 -16.44 -7.93 -2.34
C GLU A 355 -15.23 -7.87 -3.29
N PHE A 356 -14.17 -7.15 -2.90
CA PHE A 356 -12.90 -7.14 -3.63
C PHE A 356 -12.33 -8.56 -3.83
N CYS A 357 -12.29 -9.36 -2.76
CA CYS A 357 -11.75 -10.72 -2.84
C CYS A 357 -12.66 -11.65 -3.66
N ASP A 358 -13.97 -11.49 -3.58
CA ASP A 358 -14.93 -12.26 -4.39
C ASP A 358 -14.72 -11.95 -5.90
N GLU A 359 -14.56 -10.67 -6.27
CA GLU A 359 -14.26 -10.27 -7.66
C GLU A 359 -12.89 -10.79 -8.13
N LEU A 360 -11.86 -10.65 -7.30
CA LEU A 360 -10.52 -11.16 -7.60
C LEU A 360 -10.52 -12.68 -7.83
N LYS A 361 -11.15 -13.44 -6.94
CA LYS A 361 -11.31 -14.91 -7.08
C LYS A 361 -12.09 -15.26 -8.34
N GLY A 362 -13.19 -14.58 -8.60
CA GLY A 362 -14.02 -14.80 -9.80
C GLY A 362 -13.29 -14.54 -11.12
N MET A 363 -12.42 -13.52 -11.16
CA MET A 363 -11.53 -13.28 -12.31
C MET A 363 -10.49 -14.39 -12.46
N LEU A 364 -9.81 -14.76 -11.37
CA LEU A 364 -8.76 -15.78 -11.41
C LEU A 364 -9.31 -17.16 -11.75
N GLU A 365 -10.51 -17.51 -11.30
CA GLU A 365 -11.19 -18.74 -11.71
C GLU A 365 -11.39 -18.80 -13.22
N LYS A 366 -11.87 -17.71 -13.84
CA LYS A 366 -12.03 -17.61 -15.32
C LYS A 366 -10.69 -17.68 -16.05
N PHE A 367 -9.61 -17.18 -15.44
CA PHE A 367 -8.31 -17.04 -16.10
C PHE A 367 -7.48 -18.32 -16.05
N LEU A 368 -7.54 -19.05 -14.96
CA LEU A 368 -6.68 -20.19 -14.69
C LEU A 368 -7.33 -21.53 -15.10
N HIS A 369 -8.64 -21.51 -15.37
CA HIS A 369 -9.45 -22.65 -15.83
C HIS A 369 -10.16 -22.34 -17.15
#